data_2bd6143d3e3d522935799832daad57f0
#
_entry.id   2bd6143d3e3d522935799832daad57f0
#
_cell.length_a   1.000
_cell.length_b   1.000
_cell.length_c   1.000
_cell.angle_alpha   90.00
_cell.angle_beta   90.00
_cell.angle_gamma   90.00
#
_symmetry.space_group_name_H-M   'P 1'
#
loop_
_entity.id
_entity.type
_entity.pdbx_description
1 polymer ?
#
loop_
_entity_poly.entity_id
_entity_poly.type
_entity_poly.pdbx_seq_one_letter_code
_entity_poly.pdbx_strand_id
1 'polypeptide(L)'
;AISSITTIGTGGSAGREGPIAQIGAGFGSTLASFLKLSDRERRIMLICGTAAGVGSIFKAPLGGAIFAIEVLYKSDMETEGLVPAFISSTIAYSIFSSFFGWGNIFTTPSFNFTNPKELIFYGILGILCAVTAILFVIIFYGLRDKVFKPLKIKPHFKPAIGGLLVGVIAIFLPQVLGTGYGWTQIAINGNIIKMSIILMMVLVLAKILATSLTVSSGGSGGVFAPSLVIGSMVGGSFGQIMALVFPTIITEPGSYALVGMGALLAGVSKVPIAAIVMISEMAGNYNLLAPMMVASTISYMLAGKWTIDEKQVENRASSPAHRREMTVDILE
;
A
#
# COMPACT_ATOMS: atom_id res chain seq x y z
N ALA A 1 -16.19 -7.23 -5.39
CA ALA A 1 -16.68 -6.96 -4.02
C ALA A 1 -16.94 -8.26 -3.26
N ILE A 2 -17.93 -9.07 -3.61
CA ILE A 2 -18.33 -10.28 -2.87
C ILE A 2 -17.15 -11.21 -2.59
N SER A 3 -16.35 -11.52 -3.59
CA SER A 3 -15.17 -12.38 -3.47
C SER A 3 -14.16 -11.85 -2.44
N SER A 4 -13.89 -10.54 -2.44
CA SER A 4 -12.96 -9.93 -1.48
C SER A 4 -13.53 -9.89 -0.06
N ILE A 5 -14.83 -9.61 0.07
CA ILE A 5 -15.54 -9.67 1.37
C ILE A 5 -15.41 -11.08 1.95
N THR A 6 -15.66 -12.11 1.15
CA THR A 6 -15.52 -13.50 1.59
C THR A 6 -14.07 -13.81 2.00
N THR A 7 -13.08 -13.50 1.15
CA THR A 7 -11.68 -13.80 1.45
C THR A 7 -11.21 -13.12 2.75
N ILE A 8 -11.47 -11.82 2.91
CA ILE A 8 -10.99 -11.06 4.06
C ILE A 8 -11.84 -11.38 5.30
N GLY A 9 -13.17 -11.50 5.14
CA GLY A 9 -14.10 -11.79 6.24
C GLY A 9 -13.92 -13.17 6.85
N THR A 10 -13.42 -14.14 6.10
CA THR A 10 -13.06 -15.49 6.61
C THR A 10 -11.63 -15.57 7.14
N GLY A 11 -10.91 -14.45 7.27
CA GLY A 11 -9.58 -14.40 7.87
C GLY A 11 -8.42 -14.39 6.88
N GLY A 12 -8.68 -14.34 5.58
CA GLY A 12 -7.59 -14.21 4.59
C GLY A 12 -6.75 -12.94 4.84
N SER A 13 -5.43 -13.09 4.78
CA SER A 13 -4.47 -11.98 4.96
C SER A 13 -4.40 -11.14 3.70
N ALA A 14 -5.24 -10.11 3.60
CA ALA A 14 -5.31 -9.25 2.42
C ALA A 14 -5.96 -7.90 2.76
N GLY A 15 -5.74 -6.91 1.88
CA GLY A 15 -6.35 -5.59 1.96
C GLY A 15 -7.62 -5.47 1.10
N ARG A 16 -8.48 -4.56 1.48
CA ARG A 16 -9.72 -4.21 0.75
C ARG A 16 -9.48 -3.14 -0.32
N GLU A 17 -8.34 -2.51 -0.31
CA GLU A 17 -8.02 -1.29 -1.05
C GLU A 17 -7.87 -1.56 -2.55
N GLY A 18 -7.15 -2.62 -2.92
CA GLY A 18 -7.04 -3.04 -4.32
C GLY A 18 -8.40 -3.31 -4.97
N PRO A 19 -9.26 -4.13 -4.35
CA PRO A 19 -10.63 -4.33 -4.82
C PRO A 19 -11.44 -3.04 -4.95
N ILE A 20 -11.33 -2.09 -4.02
CA ILE A 20 -12.07 -0.83 -4.09
C ILE A 20 -11.53 0.07 -5.21
N ALA A 21 -10.22 0.17 -5.37
CA ALA A 21 -9.60 0.86 -6.49
C ALA A 21 -10.08 0.30 -7.83
N GLN A 22 -10.14 -1.02 -7.95
CA GLN A 22 -10.61 -1.71 -9.15
C GLN A 22 -12.11 -1.49 -9.42
N ILE A 23 -12.95 -1.46 -8.39
CA ILE A 23 -14.38 -1.14 -8.50
C ILE A 23 -14.55 0.30 -8.98
N GLY A 24 -13.84 1.25 -8.39
CA GLY A 24 -13.86 2.66 -8.79
C GLY A 24 -13.41 2.86 -10.24
N ALA A 25 -12.27 2.26 -10.61
CA ALA A 25 -11.75 2.27 -11.98
C ALA A 25 -12.75 1.70 -12.99
N GLY A 26 -13.35 0.54 -12.65
CA GLY A 26 -14.36 -0.12 -13.49
C GLY A 26 -15.61 0.74 -13.66
N PHE A 27 -16.08 1.37 -12.59
CA PHE A 27 -17.22 2.29 -12.66
C PHE A 27 -16.92 3.50 -13.55
N GLY A 28 -15.77 4.15 -13.37
CA GLY A 28 -15.34 5.28 -14.18
C GLY A 28 -15.25 4.92 -15.68
N SER A 29 -14.61 3.78 -15.99
CA SER A 29 -14.50 3.28 -17.36
C SER A 29 -15.87 2.93 -17.98
N THR A 30 -16.78 2.32 -17.22
CA THR A 30 -18.13 1.98 -17.68
C THR A 30 -18.95 3.23 -17.96
N LEU A 31 -18.87 4.23 -17.06
CA LEU A 31 -19.56 5.51 -17.24
C LEU A 31 -19.06 6.24 -18.49
N ALA A 32 -17.74 6.25 -18.70
CA ALA A 32 -17.17 6.83 -19.93
C ALA A 32 -17.66 6.13 -21.20
N SER A 33 -17.80 4.81 -21.16
CA SER A 33 -18.36 4.04 -22.29
C SER A 33 -19.84 4.37 -22.53
N PHE A 34 -20.62 4.50 -21.46
CA PHE A 34 -22.04 4.87 -21.55
C PHE A 34 -22.21 6.28 -22.11
N LEU A 35 -21.37 7.21 -21.74
CA LEU A 35 -21.36 8.59 -22.25
C LEU A 35 -20.67 8.72 -23.61
N LYS A 36 -20.17 7.63 -24.20
CA LYS A 36 -19.45 7.58 -25.49
C LYS A 36 -18.25 8.54 -25.54
N LEU A 37 -17.52 8.65 -24.44
CA LEU A 37 -16.33 9.49 -24.34
C LEU A 37 -15.16 8.87 -25.12
N SER A 38 -14.21 9.71 -25.52
CA SER A 38 -12.96 9.30 -26.17
C SER A 38 -12.11 8.40 -25.28
N ASP A 39 -11.13 7.70 -25.84
CA ASP A 39 -10.22 6.83 -25.06
C ASP A 39 -9.39 7.63 -24.04
N ARG A 40 -9.02 8.87 -24.37
CA ARG A 40 -8.34 9.80 -23.45
C ARG A 40 -9.24 10.17 -22.25
N GLU A 41 -10.46 10.59 -22.52
CA GLU A 41 -11.43 10.91 -21.46
C GLU A 41 -11.77 9.68 -20.61
N ARG A 42 -11.85 8.49 -21.23
CA ARG A 42 -12.05 7.22 -20.50
C ARG A 42 -10.92 6.93 -19.53
N ARG A 43 -9.66 7.20 -19.90
CA ARG A 43 -8.52 7.10 -18.96
C ARG A 43 -8.67 8.04 -17.78
N ILE A 44 -9.04 9.30 -18.02
CA ILE A 44 -9.30 10.27 -16.97
C ILE A 44 -10.43 9.79 -16.04
N MET A 45 -11.53 9.30 -16.59
CA MET A 45 -12.64 8.77 -15.81
C MET A 45 -12.26 7.54 -14.97
N LEU A 46 -11.40 6.66 -15.51
CA LEU A 46 -10.83 5.53 -14.77
C LEU A 46 -9.99 6.01 -13.58
N ILE A 47 -9.15 7.01 -13.80
CA ILE A 47 -8.34 7.63 -12.74
C ILE A 47 -9.22 8.27 -11.67
N CYS A 48 -10.25 9.04 -12.07
CA CYS A 48 -11.22 9.63 -11.16
C CYS A 48 -11.91 8.57 -10.28
N GLY A 49 -12.35 7.47 -10.89
CA GLY A 49 -12.96 6.37 -10.16
C GLY A 49 -12.01 5.70 -9.18
N THR A 50 -10.75 5.46 -9.60
CA THR A 50 -9.70 4.94 -8.72
C THR A 50 -9.44 5.88 -7.53
N ALA A 51 -9.29 7.19 -7.81
CA ALA A 51 -9.07 8.21 -6.80
C ALA A 51 -10.22 8.29 -5.79
N ALA A 52 -11.46 8.24 -6.27
CA ALA A 52 -12.66 8.21 -5.43
C ALA A 52 -12.66 7.00 -4.49
N GLY A 53 -12.37 5.80 -5.03
CA GLY A 53 -12.33 4.57 -4.25
C GLY A 53 -11.22 4.59 -3.19
N VAL A 54 -10.00 4.91 -3.59
CA VAL A 54 -8.83 4.92 -2.69
C VAL A 54 -8.93 6.05 -1.67
N GLY A 55 -9.24 7.28 -2.10
CA GLY A 55 -9.32 8.44 -1.22
C GLY A 55 -10.41 8.31 -0.14
N SER A 56 -11.54 7.69 -0.49
CA SER A 56 -12.62 7.44 0.49
C SER A 56 -12.22 6.39 1.52
N ILE A 57 -11.72 5.21 1.08
CA ILE A 57 -11.46 4.08 1.99
C ILE A 57 -10.30 4.34 2.94
N PHE A 58 -9.30 5.13 2.50
CA PHE A 58 -8.17 5.55 3.32
C PHE A 58 -8.42 6.85 4.09
N LYS A 59 -9.56 7.50 3.86
CA LYS A 59 -9.82 8.86 4.36
C LYS A 59 -8.67 9.82 4.05
N ALA A 60 -8.11 9.68 2.87
CA ALA A 60 -6.93 10.36 2.38
C ALA A 60 -7.21 10.89 0.95
N PRO A 61 -8.00 11.96 0.81
CA PRO A 61 -8.44 12.44 -0.50
C PRO A 61 -7.30 12.92 -1.39
N LEU A 62 -6.30 13.61 -0.85
CA LEU A 62 -5.13 14.05 -1.60
C LEU A 62 -4.23 12.85 -1.99
N GLY A 63 -3.92 12.00 -1.02
CA GLY A 63 -3.12 10.79 -1.25
C GLY A 63 -3.77 9.83 -2.24
N GLY A 64 -5.10 9.66 -2.18
CA GLY A 64 -5.85 8.82 -3.11
C GLY A 64 -5.85 9.35 -4.55
N ALA A 65 -5.93 10.68 -4.72
CA ALA A 65 -5.83 11.30 -6.04
C ALA A 65 -4.43 11.15 -6.64
N ILE A 66 -3.38 11.39 -5.85
CA ILE A 66 -1.99 11.20 -6.28
C ILE A 66 -1.72 9.73 -6.58
N PHE A 67 -2.20 8.81 -5.75
CA PHE A 67 -2.08 7.37 -5.98
C PHE A 67 -2.65 6.95 -7.33
N ALA A 68 -3.82 7.45 -7.69
CA ALA A 68 -4.51 7.07 -8.91
C ALA A 68 -3.75 7.45 -10.19
N ILE A 69 -2.95 8.51 -10.16
CA ILE A 69 -2.12 8.95 -11.28
C ILE A 69 -0.72 8.34 -11.28
N GLU A 70 -0.18 8.02 -10.09
CA GLU A 70 1.18 7.51 -9.91
C GLU A 70 1.26 5.99 -10.11
N VAL A 71 0.27 5.23 -9.64
CA VAL A 71 0.27 3.76 -9.65
C VAL A 71 0.31 3.14 -11.05
N LEU A 72 -0.02 3.88 -12.08
CA LEU A 72 -0.07 3.39 -13.46
C LEU A 72 1.32 3.12 -14.04
N TYR A 73 2.33 3.82 -13.56
CA TYR A 73 3.69 3.79 -14.08
C TYR A 73 4.72 3.59 -12.97
N LYS A 74 5.89 3.05 -13.32
CA LYS A 74 6.99 2.87 -12.35
C LYS A 74 7.79 4.14 -12.11
N SER A 75 7.93 4.98 -13.15
CA SER A 75 8.79 6.17 -13.14
C SER A 75 8.14 7.41 -13.74
N ASP A 76 6.81 7.43 -13.85
CA ASP A 76 6.05 8.51 -14.48
C ASP A 76 4.68 8.68 -13.80
N MET A 77 3.89 9.67 -14.22
CA MET A 77 2.55 9.95 -13.70
C MET A 77 1.58 10.37 -14.82
N GLU A 78 0.29 10.05 -14.67
CA GLU A 78 -0.77 10.53 -15.56
C GLU A 78 -1.28 11.91 -15.11
N THR A 79 -0.49 12.95 -15.35
CA THR A 79 -0.74 14.30 -14.82
C THR A 79 -2.05 14.93 -15.28
N GLU A 80 -2.56 14.56 -16.46
CA GLU A 80 -3.84 15.06 -16.99
C GLU A 80 -5.02 14.70 -16.10
N GLY A 81 -4.93 13.55 -15.42
CA GLY A 81 -5.95 13.08 -14.48
C GLY A 81 -5.91 13.74 -13.12
N LEU A 82 -4.89 14.56 -12.77
CA LEU A 82 -4.65 15.03 -11.41
C LEU A 82 -5.78 15.92 -10.87
N VAL A 83 -6.15 16.97 -11.60
CA VAL A 83 -7.20 17.90 -11.16
C VAL A 83 -8.58 17.23 -11.09
N PRO A 84 -9.02 16.47 -12.12
CA PRO A 84 -10.25 15.68 -11.99
C PRO A 84 -10.22 14.67 -10.83
N ALA A 85 -9.07 14.04 -10.57
CA ALA A 85 -8.90 13.10 -9.46
C ALA A 85 -9.07 13.77 -8.10
N PHE A 86 -8.56 15.00 -7.90
CA PHE A 86 -8.77 15.77 -6.67
C PHE A 86 -10.25 15.99 -6.39
N ILE A 87 -11.00 16.45 -7.39
CA ILE A 87 -12.44 16.70 -7.24
C ILE A 87 -13.17 15.39 -6.90
N SER A 88 -12.92 14.34 -7.66
CA SER A 88 -13.56 13.05 -7.49
C SER A 88 -13.24 12.43 -6.12
N SER A 89 -11.99 12.44 -5.71
CA SER A 89 -11.53 11.90 -4.43
C SER A 89 -12.10 12.67 -3.24
N THR A 90 -12.11 14.01 -3.32
CA THR A 90 -12.65 14.87 -2.25
C THR A 90 -14.15 14.68 -2.06
N ILE A 91 -14.92 14.60 -3.14
CA ILE A 91 -16.37 14.36 -3.08
C ILE A 91 -16.63 12.97 -2.48
N ALA A 92 -15.93 11.94 -2.97
CA ALA A 92 -16.10 10.58 -2.47
C ALA A 92 -15.71 10.44 -0.98
N TYR A 93 -14.60 11.06 -0.57
CA TYR A 93 -14.19 11.14 0.83
C TYR A 93 -15.25 11.82 1.69
N SER A 94 -15.81 12.96 1.24
CA SER A 94 -16.81 13.71 1.97
C SER A 94 -18.10 12.91 2.17
N ILE A 95 -18.58 12.25 1.13
CA ILE A 95 -19.75 11.37 1.20
C ILE A 95 -19.45 10.18 2.13
N PHE A 96 -18.32 9.51 1.95
CA PHE A 96 -17.95 8.37 2.79
C PHE A 96 -17.86 8.77 4.26
N SER A 97 -17.21 9.88 4.56
CA SER A 97 -17.02 10.36 5.95
C SER A 97 -18.31 10.81 6.61
N SER A 98 -19.31 11.26 5.85
CA SER A 98 -20.63 11.59 6.41
C SER A 98 -21.39 10.36 6.92
N PHE A 99 -21.12 9.16 6.36
CA PHE A 99 -21.74 7.91 6.83
C PHE A 99 -20.87 7.16 7.86
N PHE A 100 -19.54 7.20 7.73
CA PHE A 100 -18.60 6.40 8.53
C PHE A 100 -17.77 7.23 9.52
N GLY A 101 -18.12 8.50 9.68
CA GLY A 101 -17.46 9.42 10.61
C GLY A 101 -16.22 10.10 10.03
N TRP A 102 -15.99 11.32 10.49
CA TRP A 102 -14.83 12.15 10.19
C TRP A 102 -13.68 11.77 11.12
N GLY A 103 -12.47 11.78 10.64
CA GLY A 103 -11.28 11.51 11.43
C GLY A 103 -10.34 10.56 10.70
N ASN A 104 -9.13 10.48 11.21
CA ASN A 104 -8.05 9.71 10.62
C ASN A 104 -8.24 8.20 10.83
N ILE A 105 -7.59 7.39 10.04
CA ILE A 105 -7.60 5.93 10.19
C ILE A 105 -6.79 5.51 11.42
N PHE A 106 -5.66 6.18 11.64
CA PHE A 106 -4.81 5.93 12.80
C PHE A 106 -4.87 7.10 13.76
N THR A 107 -4.96 6.78 15.05
CA THR A 107 -4.80 7.76 16.12
C THR A 107 -3.32 7.82 16.48
N THR A 108 -2.68 8.95 16.24
CA THR A 108 -1.26 9.11 16.48
C THR A 108 -1.00 10.08 17.63
N PRO A 109 0.01 9.83 18.47
CA PRO A 109 0.59 10.89 19.29
C PRO A 109 1.07 12.04 18.38
N SER A 110 1.29 13.21 18.98
CA SER A 110 1.86 14.37 18.26
C SER A 110 3.36 14.13 17.99
N PHE A 111 3.68 13.29 17.02
CA PHE A 111 5.06 13.09 16.60
C PHE A 111 5.61 14.34 15.93
N ASN A 112 6.82 14.74 16.32
CA ASN A 112 7.48 15.92 15.78
C ASN A 112 8.92 15.58 15.39
N PHE A 113 9.26 15.88 14.13
CA PHE A 113 10.64 15.79 13.68
C PHE A 113 11.39 17.09 14.05
N THR A 114 12.24 17.01 15.07
CA THR A 114 12.99 18.18 15.59
C THR A 114 14.50 18.02 15.52
N ASN A 115 15.01 16.80 15.34
CA ASN A 115 16.43 16.50 15.34
C ASN A 115 16.91 16.01 13.97
N PRO A 116 17.67 16.83 13.20
CA PRO A 116 18.16 16.41 11.88
C PRO A 116 19.05 15.15 11.88
N LYS A 117 19.66 14.79 13.01
CA LYS A 117 20.48 13.56 13.15
C LYS A 117 19.63 12.30 13.00
N GLU A 118 18.34 12.36 13.30
CA GLU A 118 17.42 11.25 13.08
C GLU A 118 17.25 10.87 11.60
N LEU A 119 17.53 11.78 10.66
CA LEU A 119 17.44 11.48 9.22
C LEU A 119 18.36 10.32 8.81
N ILE A 120 19.48 10.13 9.49
CA ILE A 120 20.37 9.00 9.22
C ILE A 120 19.66 7.68 9.54
N PHE A 121 18.94 7.61 10.66
CA PHE A 121 18.20 6.43 11.06
C PHE A 121 16.99 6.18 10.15
N TYR A 122 16.31 7.23 9.72
CA TYR A 122 15.25 7.10 8.70
C TYR A 122 15.80 6.64 7.34
N GLY A 123 17.03 7.05 6.99
CA GLY A 123 17.72 6.53 5.81
C GLY A 123 18.00 5.02 5.92
N ILE A 124 18.50 4.57 7.08
CA ILE A 124 18.71 3.13 7.37
C ILE A 124 17.36 2.38 7.32
N LEU A 125 16.31 2.94 7.91
CA LEU A 125 14.96 2.36 7.80
C LEU A 125 14.51 2.21 6.34
N GLY A 126 14.79 3.20 5.49
CA GLY A 126 14.51 3.13 4.06
C GLY A 126 15.20 1.94 3.38
N ILE A 127 16.46 1.66 3.74
CA ILE A 127 17.22 0.48 3.25
C ILE A 127 16.55 -0.82 3.72
N LEU A 128 16.19 -0.91 5.00
CA LEU A 128 15.50 -2.09 5.55
C LEU A 128 14.15 -2.33 4.88
N CYS A 129 13.39 -1.26 4.63
CA CYS A 129 12.13 -1.35 3.89
C CYS A 129 12.35 -1.80 2.45
N ALA A 130 13.40 -1.34 1.76
CA ALA A 130 13.74 -1.80 0.41
C ALA A 130 14.03 -3.31 0.37
N VAL A 131 14.86 -3.80 1.28
CA VAL A 131 15.16 -5.24 1.40
C VAL A 131 13.89 -6.04 1.67
N THR A 132 13.04 -5.55 2.58
CA THR A 132 11.76 -6.19 2.91
C THR A 132 10.80 -6.16 1.72
N ALA A 133 10.75 -5.07 0.95
CA ALA A 133 9.94 -4.96 -0.26
C ALA A 133 10.37 -5.99 -1.31
N ILE A 134 11.67 -6.10 -1.58
CA ILE A 134 12.23 -7.10 -2.50
C ILE A 134 11.87 -8.52 -2.04
N LEU A 135 12.07 -8.81 -0.74
CA LEU A 135 11.73 -10.10 -0.16
C LEU A 135 10.24 -10.43 -0.33
N PHE A 136 9.36 -9.46 -0.10
CA PHE A 136 7.92 -9.64 -0.28
C PHE A 136 7.58 -9.98 -1.73
N VAL A 137 8.12 -9.24 -2.69
CA VAL A 137 7.90 -9.50 -4.12
C VAL A 137 8.41 -10.88 -4.53
N ILE A 138 9.61 -11.29 -4.07
CA ILE A 138 10.18 -12.61 -4.38
C ILE A 138 9.31 -13.74 -3.80
N ILE A 139 8.89 -13.64 -2.56
CA ILE A 139 8.05 -14.66 -1.92
C ILE A 139 6.68 -14.73 -2.60
N PHE A 140 6.07 -13.57 -2.88
CA PHE A 140 4.76 -13.48 -3.51
C PHE A 140 4.73 -14.16 -4.88
N TYR A 141 5.63 -13.77 -5.77
CA TYR A 141 5.71 -14.36 -7.11
C TYR A 141 6.29 -15.78 -7.09
N GLY A 142 7.19 -16.06 -6.16
CA GLY A 142 7.71 -17.41 -5.95
C GLY A 142 6.60 -18.41 -5.60
N LEU A 143 5.71 -18.06 -4.67
CA LEU A 143 4.55 -18.89 -4.32
C LEU A 143 3.56 -18.99 -5.48
N ARG A 144 3.27 -17.87 -6.17
CA ARG A 144 2.37 -17.87 -7.31
C ARG A 144 2.87 -18.79 -8.44
N ASP A 145 4.10 -18.59 -8.89
CA ASP A 145 4.60 -19.21 -10.12
C ASP A 145 5.17 -20.60 -9.91
N LYS A 146 5.77 -20.89 -8.73
CA LYS A 146 6.40 -22.19 -8.44
C LYS A 146 5.51 -23.17 -7.65
N VAL A 147 4.50 -22.66 -6.91
CA VAL A 147 3.63 -23.49 -6.08
C VAL A 147 2.22 -23.54 -6.66
N PHE A 148 1.50 -22.42 -6.67
CA PHE A 148 0.08 -22.42 -7.02
C PHE A 148 -0.19 -22.57 -8.52
N LYS A 149 0.62 -21.96 -9.39
CA LYS A 149 0.43 -22.04 -10.85
C LYS A 149 0.60 -23.47 -11.40
N PRO A 150 1.66 -24.22 -11.02
CA PRO A 150 1.85 -25.60 -11.50
C PRO A 150 0.89 -26.62 -10.88
N LEU A 151 0.23 -26.28 -9.76
CA LEU A 151 -0.65 -27.20 -9.05
C LEU A 151 -1.83 -27.61 -9.92
N LYS A 152 -1.88 -28.90 -10.32
CA LYS A 152 -2.88 -29.50 -11.24
C LYS A 152 -4.22 -29.76 -10.56
N ILE A 153 -4.80 -28.72 -9.91
CA ILE A 153 -6.15 -28.75 -9.33
C ILE A 153 -6.99 -27.62 -9.94
N LYS A 154 -8.31 -27.78 -9.87
CA LYS A 154 -9.23 -26.75 -10.39
C LYS A 154 -8.98 -25.42 -9.69
N PRO A 155 -8.93 -24.28 -10.41
CA PRO A 155 -8.53 -22.97 -9.87
C PRO A 155 -9.28 -22.54 -8.60
N HIS A 156 -10.57 -22.86 -8.50
CA HIS A 156 -11.42 -22.49 -7.35
C HIS A 156 -11.11 -23.25 -6.05
N PHE A 157 -10.33 -24.35 -6.09
CA PHE A 157 -9.88 -25.04 -4.89
C PHE A 157 -8.53 -24.53 -4.36
N LYS A 158 -7.74 -23.82 -5.18
CA LYS A 158 -6.43 -23.29 -4.76
C LYS A 158 -6.54 -22.32 -3.56
N PRO A 159 -7.52 -21.39 -3.52
CA PRO A 159 -7.71 -20.53 -2.36
C PRO A 159 -8.02 -21.27 -1.05
N ALA A 160 -8.67 -22.44 -1.13
CA ALA A 160 -8.93 -23.26 0.07
C ALA A 160 -7.62 -23.79 0.67
N ILE A 161 -6.66 -24.21 -0.18
CA ILE A 161 -5.32 -24.62 0.28
C ILE A 161 -4.55 -23.42 0.86
N GLY A 162 -4.56 -22.28 0.15
CA GLY A 162 -3.93 -21.05 0.67
C GLY A 162 -4.52 -20.62 2.00
N GLY A 163 -5.86 -20.62 2.13
CA GLY A 163 -6.56 -20.29 3.36
C GLY A 163 -6.26 -21.27 4.51
N LEU A 164 -6.17 -22.58 4.22
CA LEU A 164 -5.79 -23.57 5.23
C LEU A 164 -4.38 -23.31 5.78
N LEU A 165 -3.41 -23.03 4.91
CA LEU A 165 -2.04 -22.69 5.34
C LEU A 165 -1.99 -21.41 6.15
N VAL A 166 -2.77 -20.39 5.77
CA VAL A 166 -2.92 -19.15 6.56
C VAL A 166 -3.56 -19.47 7.91
N GLY A 167 -4.57 -20.33 7.96
CA GLY A 167 -5.19 -20.77 9.21
C GLY A 167 -4.21 -21.45 10.16
N VAL A 168 -3.32 -22.29 9.65
CA VAL A 168 -2.25 -22.93 10.44
C VAL A 168 -1.30 -21.87 11.02
N ILE A 169 -0.89 -20.88 10.23
CA ILE A 169 -0.06 -19.77 10.73
C ILE A 169 -0.83 -19.00 11.81
N ALA A 170 -2.11 -18.75 11.60
CA ALA A 170 -2.95 -17.95 12.50
C ALA A 170 -3.22 -18.62 13.86
N ILE A 171 -3.12 -19.93 13.98
CA ILE A 171 -3.19 -20.64 15.27
C ILE A 171 -2.10 -20.12 16.23
N PHE A 172 -0.90 -19.86 15.71
CA PHE A 172 0.23 -19.38 16.50
C PHE A 172 0.36 -17.84 16.46
N LEU A 173 -0.03 -17.22 15.35
CA LEU A 173 0.11 -15.79 15.08
C LEU A 173 -1.19 -15.20 14.51
N PRO A 174 -2.23 -15.04 15.33
CA PRO A 174 -3.52 -14.52 14.88
C PRO A 174 -3.45 -13.10 14.27
N GLN A 175 -2.35 -12.39 14.52
CA GLN A 175 -2.06 -11.07 13.99
C GLN A 175 -1.92 -11.03 12.46
N VAL A 176 -1.70 -12.18 11.81
CA VAL A 176 -1.59 -12.22 10.35
C VAL A 176 -2.93 -12.12 9.64
N LEU A 177 -4.05 -12.35 10.33
CA LEU A 177 -5.40 -12.37 9.75
C LEU A 177 -5.86 -10.98 9.31
N GLY A 178 -6.68 -10.97 8.26
CA GLY A 178 -7.35 -9.78 7.75
C GLY A 178 -6.39 -8.66 7.34
N THR A 179 -6.85 -7.41 7.45
CA THR A 179 -6.07 -6.23 7.07
C THR A 179 -4.90 -5.94 8.01
N GLY A 180 -5.07 -6.15 9.32
CA GLY A 180 -4.03 -5.97 10.33
C GLY A 180 -3.89 -4.54 10.90
N TYR A 181 -4.81 -3.61 10.60
CA TYR A 181 -4.71 -2.21 11.05
C TYR A 181 -4.68 -2.03 12.57
N GLY A 182 -5.38 -2.88 13.32
CA GLY A 182 -5.33 -2.84 14.79
C GLY A 182 -3.92 -3.07 15.34
N TRP A 183 -3.17 -3.97 14.72
CA TRP A 183 -1.78 -4.26 15.11
C TRP A 183 -0.83 -3.13 14.70
N THR A 184 -1.06 -2.53 13.54
CA THR A 184 -0.36 -1.30 13.12
C THR A 184 -0.58 -0.18 14.13
N GLN A 185 -1.81 0.02 14.64
CA GLN A 185 -2.10 1.01 15.65
C GLN A 185 -1.30 0.77 16.96
N ILE A 186 -1.14 -0.49 17.35
CA ILE A 186 -0.35 -0.83 18.55
C ILE A 186 1.14 -0.53 18.32
N ALA A 187 1.66 -0.78 17.12
CA ALA A 187 3.05 -0.46 16.77
C ALA A 187 3.30 1.05 16.75
N ILE A 188 2.37 1.84 16.21
CA ILE A 188 2.42 3.31 16.22
C ILE A 188 2.43 3.85 17.65
N ASN A 189 1.61 3.29 18.53
CA ASN A 189 1.53 3.72 19.93
C ASN A 189 2.78 3.34 20.75
N GLY A 190 3.73 2.60 20.16
CA GLY A 190 4.97 2.19 20.84
C GLY A 190 4.76 1.26 22.05
N ASN A 191 3.63 0.56 22.12
CA ASN A 191 3.27 -0.25 23.28
C ASN A 191 4.01 -1.60 23.29
N ILE A 192 5.22 -1.62 23.87
CA ILE A 192 6.09 -2.81 23.96
C ILE A 192 5.44 -3.94 24.77
N ILE A 193 4.59 -3.63 25.73
CA ILE A 193 3.89 -4.64 26.56
C ILE A 193 2.92 -5.45 25.70
N LYS A 194 2.18 -4.78 24.79
CA LYS A 194 1.23 -5.44 23.90
C LYS A 194 1.87 -6.05 22.67
N MET A 195 3.03 -5.52 22.23
CA MET A 195 3.72 -5.99 21.04
C MET A 195 5.25 -5.86 21.22
N SER A 196 5.90 -6.97 21.56
CA SER A 196 7.36 -7.00 21.74
C SER A 196 8.09 -6.82 20.40
N ILE A 197 9.35 -6.36 20.47
CA ILE A 197 10.22 -6.18 19.31
C ILE A 197 10.34 -7.51 18.52
N ILE A 198 10.54 -8.63 19.23
CA ILE A 198 10.66 -9.96 18.61
C ILE A 198 9.37 -10.32 17.86
N LEU A 199 8.22 -10.07 18.47
CA LEU A 199 6.94 -10.34 17.82
C LEU A 199 6.77 -9.52 16.54
N MET A 200 7.12 -8.23 16.55
CA MET A 200 7.08 -7.39 15.35
C MET A 200 7.99 -7.94 14.24
N MET A 201 9.21 -8.34 14.57
CA MET A 201 10.14 -8.94 13.59
C MET A 201 9.60 -10.24 13.00
N VAL A 202 9.02 -11.12 13.83
CA VAL A 202 8.37 -12.37 13.37
C VAL A 202 7.16 -12.06 12.50
N LEU A 203 6.35 -11.05 12.85
CA LEU A 203 5.18 -10.65 12.09
C LEU A 203 5.52 -10.10 10.71
N VAL A 204 6.69 -9.51 10.48
CA VAL A 204 7.14 -9.12 9.14
C VAL A 204 7.11 -10.31 8.20
N LEU A 205 7.79 -11.41 8.56
CA LEU A 205 7.86 -12.61 7.73
C LEU A 205 6.52 -13.35 7.66
N ALA A 206 5.85 -13.48 8.81
CA ALA A 206 4.57 -14.17 8.89
C ALA A 206 3.48 -13.47 8.04
N LYS A 207 3.43 -12.13 8.06
CA LYS A 207 2.48 -11.36 7.25
C LYS A 207 2.79 -11.44 5.76
N ILE A 208 4.08 -11.39 5.38
CA ILE A 208 4.51 -11.61 4.00
C ILE A 208 4.04 -12.98 3.50
N LEU A 209 4.27 -14.04 4.27
CA LEU A 209 3.86 -15.40 3.92
C LEU A 209 2.34 -15.55 3.85
N ALA A 210 1.62 -15.09 4.88
CA ALA A 210 0.16 -15.20 4.93
C ALA A 210 -0.53 -14.44 3.79
N THR A 211 -0.06 -13.23 3.47
CA THR A 211 -0.59 -12.45 2.35
C THR A 211 -0.27 -13.11 1.01
N SER A 212 0.96 -13.57 0.84
CA SER A 212 1.36 -14.28 -0.37
C SER A 212 0.57 -15.57 -0.57
N LEU A 213 0.35 -16.37 0.49
CA LEU A 213 -0.49 -17.57 0.44
C LEU A 213 -1.94 -17.25 0.08
N THR A 214 -2.51 -16.20 0.68
CA THR A 214 -3.90 -15.78 0.41
C THR A 214 -4.08 -15.35 -1.04
N VAL A 215 -3.27 -14.40 -1.52
CA VAL A 215 -3.50 -13.78 -2.83
C VAL A 215 -2.96 -14.63 -3.96
N SER A 216 -1.77 -15.23 -3.82
CA SER A 216 -1.16 -16.07 -4.86
C SER A 216 -1.91 -17.39 -5.10
N SER A 217 -2.69 -17.87 -4.13
CA SER A 217 -3.58 -19.02 -4.34
C SER A 217 -4.84 -18.70 -5.15
N GLY A 218 -5.13 -17.40 -5.37
CA GLY A 218 -6.32 -16.93 -6.07
C GLY A 218 -7.40 -16.35 -5.15
N GLY A 219 -7.10 -16.14 -3.86
CA GLY A 219 -7.94 -15.37 -2.96
C GLY A 219 -8.03 -13.91 -3.42
N SER A 220 -9.23 -13.34 -3.37
CA SER A 220 -9.46 -11.97 -3.82
C SER A 220 -9.16 -10.97 -2.72
N GLY A 221 -8.14 -10.14 -2.92
CA GLY A 221 -7.76 -9.08 -1.98
C GLY A 221 -6.54 -8.31 -2.48
N GLY A 222 -6.31 -7.14 -1.90
CA GLY A 222 -5.17 -6.29 -2.20
C GLY A 222 -3.96 -6.60 -1.32
N VAL A 223 -2.80 -6.21 -1.78
CA VAL A 223 -1.53 -6.29 -1.05
C VAL A 223 -1.14 -4.99 -0.36
N PHE A 224 -1.92 -3.94 -0.56
CA PHE A 224 -1.65 -2.60 -0.06
C PHE A 224 -1.68 -2.53 1.49
N ALA A 225 -2.82 -2.88 2.13
CA ALA A 225 -2.90 -2.90 3.59
C ALA A 225 -1.85 -3.83 4.23
N PRO A 226 -1.62 -5.06 3.73
CA PRO A 226 -0.51 -5.87 4.20
C PRO A 226 0.85 -5.18 4.11
N SER A 227 1.12 -4.42 3.03
CA SER A 227 2.37 -3.65 2.92
C SER A 227 2.49 -2.60 4.03
N LEU A 228 1.40 -1.89 4.34
CA LEU A 228 1.40 -0.94 5.47
C LEU A 228 1.71 -1.63 6.80
N VAL A 229 1.08 -2.78 7.05
CA VAL A 229 1.31 -3.55 8.29
C VAL A 229 2.76 -4.03 8.37
N ILE A 230 3.29 -4.62 7.30
CA ILE A 230 4.68 -5.07 7.26
C ILE A 230 5.62 -3.89 7.50
N GLY A 231 5.39 -2.75 6.83
CA GLY A 231 6.17 -1.53 6.99
C GLY A 231 6.13 -0.99 8.42
N SER A 232 4.94 -1.00 9.06
CA SER A 232 4.81 -0.57 10.45
C SER A 232 5.55 -1.49 11.43
N MET A 233 5.61 -2.81 11.15
CA MET A 233 6.37 -3.76 11.98
C MET A 233 7.88 -3.58 11.80
N VAL A 234 8.35 -3.37 10.57
CA VAL A 234 9.77 -3.06 10.30
C VAL A 234 10.15 -1.75 10.98
N GLY A 235 9.39 -0.69 10.77
CA GLY A 235 9.67 0.62 11.37
C GLY A 235 9.55 0.61 12.89
N GLY A 236 8.49 0.01 13.43
CA GLY A 236 8.26 -0.07 14.87
C GLY A 236 9.34 -0.87 15.60
N SER A 237 9.75 -2.04 15.07
CA SER A 237 10.85 -2.82 15.65
C SER A 237 12.19 -2.07 15.57
N PHE A 238 12.49 -1.47 14.42
CA PHE A 238 13.72 -0.68 14.24
C PHE A 238 13.74 0.54 15.16
N GLY A 239 12.65 1.33 15.22
CA GLY A 239 12.56 2.50 16.08
C GLY A 239 12.74 2.16 17.56
N GLN A 240 12.14 1.06 18.05
CA GLN A 240 12.31 0.60 19.42
C GLN A 240 13.73 0.13 19.72
N ILE A 241 14.37 -0.62 18.80
CA ILE A 241 15.78 -1.03 18.96
C ILE A 241 16.69 0.20 19.04
N MET A 242 16.49 1.14 18.12
CA MET A 242 17.33 2.34 18.07
C MET A 242 17.10 3.26 19.27
N ALA A 243 15.87 3.34 19.80
CA ALA A 243 15.60 4.09 21.04
C ALA A 243 16.31 3.50 22.26
N LEU A 244 16.51 2.18 22.31
CA LEU A 244 17.33 1.54 23.37
C LEU A 244 18.80 1.86 23.24
N VAL A 245 19.34 1.98 22.02
CA VAL A 245 20.77 2.24 21.77
C VAL A 245 21.09 3.73 21.79
N PHE A 246 20.18 4.56 21.27
CA PHE A 246 20.35 6.02 21.12
C PHE A 246 19.19 6.81 21.73
N PRO A 247 18.90 6.69 23.03
CA PRO A 247 17.72 7.27 23.68
C PRO A 247 17.69 8.81 23.65
N THR A 248 18.84 9.45 23.49
CA THR A 248 18.95 10.92 23.40
C THR A 248 18.64 11.47 22.00
N ILE A 249 18.68 10.62 20.98
CA ILE A 249 18.40 11.01 19.60
C ILE A 249 16.97 10.59 19.23
N ILE A 250 16.60 9.36 19.56
CA ILE A 250 15.31 8.76 19.20
C ILE A 250 14.39 8.78 20.43
N THR A 251 13.55 9.79 20.49
CA THR A 251 12.63 10.00 21.61
C THR A 251 11.23 9.45 21.34
N GLU A 252 10.86 9.30 20.06
CA GLU A 252 9.54 8.88 19.62
C GLU A 252 9.59 7.65 18.69
N PRO A 253 9.86 6.45 19.23
CA PRO A 253 10.07 5.24 18.42
C PRO A 253 8.83 4.84 17.57
N GLY A 254 7.61 5.26 17.98
CA GLY A 254 6.38 5.04 17.23
C GLY A 254 6.33 5.78 15.89
N SER A 255 7.06 6.89 15.73
CA SER A 255 7.16 7.63 14.48
C SER A 255 7.78 6.78 13.37
N TYR A 256 8.73 5.90 13.73
CA TYR A 256 9.36 4.96 12.79
C TYR A 256 8.38 3.94 12.22
N ALA A 257 7.32 3.57 12.96
CA ALA A 257 6.27 2.71 12.45
C ALA A 257 5.50 3.40 11.30
N LEU A 258 5.15 4.68 11.45
CA LEU A 258 4.50 5.46 10.38
C LEU A 258 5.41 5.65 9.17
N VAL A 259 6.66 6.04 9.40
CA VAL A 259 7.63 6.22 8.30
C VAL A 259 7.88 4.89 7.58
N GLY A 260 7.96 3.78 8.31
CA GLY A 260 8.11 2.45 7.75
C GLY A 260 6.93 2.03 6.85
N MET A 261 5.69 2.42 7.22
CA MET A 261 4.52 2.17 6.38
C MET A 261 4.68 2.82 4.99
N GLY A 262 5.03 4.11 4.95
CA GLY A 262 5.24 4.84 3.70
C GLY A 262 6.42 4.31 2.90
N ALA A 263 7.54 4.06 3.56
CA ALA A 263 8.76 3.56 2.93
C ALA A 263 8.56 2.17 2.30
N LEU A 264 7.87 1.25 2.98
CA LEU A 264 7.61 -0.07 2.40
C LEU A 264 6.64 0.01 1.23
N LEU A 265 5.56 0.78 1.34
CA LEU A 265 4.61 0.98 0.25
C LEU A 265 5.28 1.56 -0.99
N ALA A 266 6.10 2.59 -0.82
CA ALA A 266 6.89 3.20 -1.90
C ALA A 266 7.79 2.18 -2.62
N GLY A 267 8.43 1.30 -1.87
CA GLY A 267 9.30 0.25 -2.42
C GLY A 267 8.52 -0.86 -3.14
N VAL A 268 7.39 -1.29 -2.58
CA VAL A 268 6.57 -2.42 -3.09
C VAL A 268 5.76 -2.04 -4.32
N SER A 269 5.03 -0.91 -4.29
CA SER A 269 4.08 -0.51 -5.36
C SER A 269 4.60 0.61 -6.26
N LYS A 270 5.82 1.11 -6.05
CA LYS A 270 6.42 2.20 -6.85
C LYS A 270 5.61 3.49 -6.88
N VAL A 271 5.06 3.87 -5.74
CA VAL A 271 4.23 5.07 -5.55
C VAL A 271 4.78 5.94 -4.40
N PRO A 272 6.01 6.48 -4.50
CA PRO A 272 6.64 7.18 -3.39
C PRO A 272 5.88 8.44 -2.97
N ILE A 273 5.38 9.25 -3.89
CA ILE A 273 4.68 10.50 -3.55
C ILE A 273 3.33 10.20 -2.92
N ALA A 274 2.56 9.29 -3.53
CA ALA A 274 1.29 8.86 -2.96
C ALA A 274 1.46 8.24 -1.58
N ALA A 275 2.50 7.42 -1.36
CA ALA A 275 2.77 6.79 -0.08
C ALA A 275 3.01 7.83 1.02
N ILE A 276 3.86 8.84 0.77
CA ILE A 276 4.16 9.91 1.72
C ILE A 276 2.89 10.67 2.11
N VAL A 277 2.14 11.14 1.12
CA VAL A 277 0.95 11.96 1.36
C VAL A 277 -0.16 11.15 2.01
N MET A 278 -0.40 9.93 1.52
CA MET A 278 -1.48 9.07 2.02
C MET A 278 -1.26 8.68 3.48
N ILE A 279 -0.03 8.30 3.87
CA ILE A 279 0.25 7.95 5.26
C ILE A 279 0.13 9.17 6.17
N SER A 280 0.55 10.34 5.71
CA SER A 280 0.38 11.60 6.46
C SER A 280 -1.10 11.93 6.69
N GLU A 281 -1.96 11.76 5.70
CA GLU A 281 -3.41 11.94 5.83
C GLU A 281 -4.05 10.87 6.74
N MET A 282 -3.70 9.59 6.54
CA MET A 282 -4.23 8.48 7.36
C MET A 282 -3.89 8.64 8.85
N ALA A 283 -2.73 9.22 9.14
CA ALA A 283 -2.24 9.47 10.49
C ALA A 283 -2.63 10.86 11.04
N GLY A 284 -3.04 11.79 10.17
CA GLY A 284 -3.25 13.20 10.53
C GLY A 284 -1.98 13.89 11.02
N ASN A 285 -0.81 13.44 10.58
CA ASN A 285 0.47 13.95 11.01
C ASN A 285 1.37 14.29 9.82
N TYR A 286 1.55 15.56 9.57
CA TYR A 286 2.41 16.09 8.50
C TYR A 286 3.82 16.45 8.97
N ASN A 287 4.10 16.41 10.26
CA ASN A 287 5.41 16.76 10.83
C ASN A 287 6.50 15.74 10.47
N LEU A 288 6.07 14.54 10.03
CA LEU A 288 6.97 13.47 9.59
C LEU A 288 7.21 13.45 8.07
N LEU A 289 6.79 14.48 7.32
CA LEU A 289 7.00 14.52 5.87
C LEU A 289 8.46 14.36 5.48
N ALA A 290 9.37 15.11 6.11
CA ALA A 290 10.80 15.05 5.80
C ALA A 290 11.41 13.64 6.05
N PRO A 291 11.20 13.00 7.22
CA PRO A 291 11.56 11.59 7.41
C PRO A 291 10.95 10.63 6.39
N MET A 292 9.65 10.80 6.07
CA MET A 292 8.99 9.95 5.08
C MET A 292 9.57 10.12 3.68
N MET A 293 9.89 11.36 3.29
CA MET A 293 10.53 11.62 1.99
C MET A 293 11.87 10.88 1.87
N VAL A 294 12.72 10.95 2.90
CA VAL A 294 14.03 10.28 2.90
C VAL A 294 13.85 8.76 2.83
N ALA A 295 13.08 8.18 3.75
CA ALA A 295 12.92 6.73 3.83
C ALA A 295 12.21 6.14 2.61
N SER A 296 11.14 6.79 2.13
CA SER A 296 10.36 6.34 0.97
C SER A 296 11.16 6.42 -0.33
N THR A 297 11.92 7.51 -0.53
CA THR A 297 12.77 7.67 -1.71
C THR A 297 13.88 6.62 -1.75
N ILE A 298 14.57 6.39 -0.62
CA ILE A 298 15.61 5.36 -0.52
C ILE A 298 15.01 3.98 -0.79
N SER A 299 13.87 3.66 -0.19
CA SER A 299 13.19 2.38 -0.41
C SER A 299 12.78 2.19 -1.87
N TYR A 300 12.16 3.20 -2.48
CA TYR A 300 11.78 3.19 -3.89
C TYR A 300 12.98 2.96 -4.83
N MET A 301 14.07 3.71 -4.62
CA MET A 301 15.27 3.62 -5.45
C MET A 301 15.96 2.26 -5.32
N LEU A 302 16.18 1.77 -4.10
CA LEU A 302 16.89 0.51 -3.86
C LEU A 302 16.06 -0.72 -4.24
N ALA A 303 14.73 -0.67 -4.12
CA ALA A 303 13.87 -1.75 -4.62
C ALA A 303 13.90 -1.87 -6.15
N GLY A 304 14.38 -0.86 -6.88
CA GLY A 304 14.68 -0.90 -8.31
C GLY A 304 13.52 -1.46 -9.15
N LYS A 305 13.77 -2.54 -9.89
CA LYS A 305 12.78 -3.19 -10.76
C LYS A 305 11.73 -4.04 -10.02
N TRP A 306 11.96 -4.33 -8.75
CA TRP A 306 11.06 -5.17 -7.96
C TRP A 306 9.78 -4.41 -7.61
N THR A 307 8.63 -4.87 -8.12
CA THR A 307 7.31 -4.33 -7.83
C THR A 307 6.31 -5.47 -7.68
N ILE A 308 5.32 -5.27 -6.82
CA ILE A 308 4.20 -6.20 -6.67
C ILE A 308 3.17 -6.03 -7.79
N ASP A 309 3.20 -4.89 -8.47
CA ASP A 309 2.27 -4.52 -9.54
C ASP A 309 2.85 -4.90 -10.92
N GLU A 310 2.79 -6.20 -11.26
CA GLU A 310 3.41 -6.79 -12.48
C GLU A 310 3.01 -6.09 -13.78
N LYS A 311 1.79 -5.53 -13.83
CA LYS A 311 1.24 -4.88 -15.04
C LYS A 311 1.61 -3.41 -15.16
N GLN A 312 2.26 -2.85 -14.16
CA GLN A 312 2.73 -1.48 -14.17
C GLN A 312 3.78 -1.29 -15.28
N VAL A 313 3.53 -0.36 -16.20
CA VAL A 313 4.46 -0.04 -17.29
C VAL A 313 5.52 0.95 -16.83
N GLU A 314 6.64 1.03 -17.54
CA GLU A 314 7.79 1.84 -17.13
C GLU A 314 7.43 3.34 -17.08
N ASN A 315 6.85 3.85 -18.17
CA ASN A 315 6.48 5.26 -18.32
C ASN A 315 5.31 5.42 -19.32
N ARG A 316 4.80 6.64 -19.50
CA ARG A 316 3.74 6.97 -20.44
C ARG A 316 4.09 6.61 -21.89
N ALA A 317 5.31 6.89 -22.30
CA ALA A 317 5.76 6.63 -23.66
C ALA A 317 5.76 5.13 -24.02
N SER A 318 6.00 4.25 -23.05
CA SER A 318 5.95 2.79 -23.25
C SER A 318 4.53 2.22 -23.15
N SER A 319 3.55 3.02 -22.69
CA SER A 319 2.17 2.58 -22.51
C SER A 319 1.45 2.39 -23.85
N PRO A 320 0.80 1.25 -24.10
CA PRO A 320 -0.04 1.05 -25.29
C PRO A 320 -1.15 2.08 -25.44
N ALA A 321 -1.59 2.66 -24.33
CA ALA A 321 -2.65 3.67 -24.31
C ALA A 321 -2.20 5.01 -24.97
N HIS A 322 -0.92 5.34 -24.91
CA HIS A 322 -0.38 6.59 -25.46
C HIS A 322 0.28 6.44 -26.82
N ARG A 323 0.58 5.22 -27.26
CA ARG A 323 1.25 4.99 -28.56
C ARG A 323 0.45 5.53 -29.75
N ARG A 324 -0.87 5.48 -29.71
CA ARG A 324 -1.73 6.00 -30.79
C ARG A 324 -1.70 7.52 -30.87
N GLU A 325 -1.69 8.19 -29.72
CA GLU A 325 -1.65 9.66 -29.65
C GLU A 325 -0.33 10.21 -30.20
N MET A 326 0.82 9.64 -29.78
CA MET A 326 2.13 10.03 -30.30
C MET A 326 2.31 9.79 -31.78
N THR A 327 1.58 8.84 -32.38
CA THR A 327 1.65 8.57 -33.83
C THR A 327 0.85 9.61 -34.63
N VAL A 328 -0.21 10.17 -34.07
CA VAL A 328 -1.03 11.22 -34.70
C VAL A 328 -0.29 12.55 -34.66
N ASP A 329 0.32 12.92 -33.52
CA ASP A 329 1.09 14.17 -33.36
C ASP A 329 2.35 14.25 -34.24
N ILE A 330 2.84 13.12 -34.77
CA ILE A 330 3.98 13.09 -35.70
C ILE A 330 3.51 13.27 -37.16
N LEU A 331 2.22 13.06 -37.44
CA LEU A 331 1.65 13.13 -38.80
C LEU A 331 0.89 14.44 -39.07
N GLU A 332 0.67 15.29 -38.06
CA GLU A 332 0.23 16.68 -38.15
C GLU A 332 1.43 17.66 -38.11
#